data_aa67aac7c532dec024e9e10017885164
#
_entry.id   aa67aac7c532dec024e9e10017885164
#
_cell.length_a   1.000
_cell.length_b   1.000
_cell.length_c   1.000
_cell.angle_alpha   90.00
_cell.angle_beta   90.00
_cell.angle_gamma   90.00
#
_symmetry.space_group_name_H-M   'P 1'
#
loop_
_entity.id
_entity.type
_entity.pdbx_description
1 polymer ?
#
loop_
_entity_poly.entity_id
_entity_poly.type
_entity_poly.pdbx_seq_one_letter_code
_entity_poly.pdbx_strand_id
1 'polypeptide(L)'
;LIPYRGPQGSFPYVSATDVLTGKADPAILKDKIVLLGTTAAGLMDLRATPVQNIYAGVEIHANMIAGILDSNIKEHPAYTLGAEFLLLLIIGLVLAFMLPVLSPLWATVATFVAALGVILFNLSIWQYANLVLPLASLLVMIGAIYFVNMSYGFFVESRGKRQLAGL
;
A
#
# COMPACT_ATOMS: atom_id res chain seq x y z
N LEU A 1 -6.00 -3.31 -8.01
CA LEU A 1 -6.55 -2.08 -7.40
C LEU A 1 -6.84 -1.05 -8.48
N ILE A 2 -7.91 -0.25 -8.32
CA ILE A 2 -8.27 0.80 -9.28
C ILE A 2 -7.38 2.03 -9.04
N PRO A 3 -6.61 2.49 -10.06
CA PRO A 3 -5.77 3.67 -9.93
C PRO A 3 -6.60 4.94 -10.18
N TYR A 4 -7.22 5.47 -9.13
CA TYR A 4 -7.98 6.72 -9.25
C TYR A 4 -7.07 7.89 -9.61
N ARG A 5 -7.42 8.64 -10.67
CA ARG A 5 -6.69 9.84 -11.11
C ARG A 5 -7.00 11.07 -10.26
N GLY A 6 -8.13 11.06 -9.54
CA GLY A 6 -8.55 12.17 -8.69
C GLY A 6 -10.02 12.06 -8.25
N PRO A 7 -10.58 13.15 -7.71
CA PRO A 7 -12.00 13.22 -7.37
C PRO A 7 -12.89 13.14 -8.61
N GLN A 8 -14.20 13.02 -8.40
CA GLN A 8 -15.20 13.03 -9.49
C GLN A 8 -15.00 14.25 -10.40
N GLY A 9 -15.03 14.04 -11.71
CA GLY A 9 -14.77 15.08 -12.71
C GLY A 9 -13.33 15.11 -13.21
N SER A 10 -12.48 14.14 -12.81
CA SER A 10 -11.12 13.99 -13.35
C SER A 10 -11.10 13.61 -14.83
N PHE A 11 -12.21 13.09 -15.36
CA PHE A 11 -12.42 12.88 -16.79
C PHE A 11 -13.42 13.92 -17.33
N PRO A 12 -13.30 14.30 -18.63
CA PRO A 12 -14.26 15.23 -19.25
C PRO A 12 -15.65 14.62 -19.31
N TYR A 13 -16.66 15.39 -18.92
CA TYR A 13 -18.06 15.03 -19.05
C TYR A 13 -18.71 15.78 -20.20
N VAL A 14 -19.49 15.07 -20.99
CA VAL A 14 -20.29 15.66 -22.08
C VAL A 14 -21.73 15.17 -21.91
N SER A 15 -22.70 16.10 -21.97
CA SER A 15 -24.10 15.75 -21.87
C SER A 15 -24.54 14.92 -23.09
N ALA A 16 -25.21 13.78 -22.83
CA ALA A 16 -25.80 12.99 -23.93
C ALA A 16 -26.75 13.80 -24.80
N THR A 17 -27.49 14.75 -24.21
CA THR A 17 -28.38 15.67 -24.94
C THR A 17 -27.60 16.56 -25.92
N ASP A 18 -26.42 17.05 -25.52
CA ASP A 18 -25.59 17.90 -26.38
C ASP A 18 -25.01 17.09 -27.55
N VAL A 19 -24.68 15.82 -27.31
CA VAL A 19 -24.25 14.90 -28.38
C VAL A 19 -25.40 14.66 -29.37
N LEU A 20 -26.59 14.33 -28.86
CA LEU A 20 -27.76 14.02 -29.69
C LEU A 20 -28.29 15.24 -30.48
N THR A 21 -28.16 16.45 -29.93
CA THR A 21 -28.59 17.71 -30.59
C THR A 21 -27.49 18.34 -31.44
N GLY A 22 -26.33 17.73 -31.55
CA GLY A 22 -25.20 18.23 -32.32
C GLY A 22 -24.51 19.48 -31.73
N LYS A 23 -24.74 19.78 -30.45
CA LYS A 23 -24.12 20.91 -29.73
C LYS A 23 -22.74 20.57 -29.17
N ALA A 24 -22.47 19.28 -28.94
CA ALA A 24 -21.18 18.84 -28.46
C ALA A 24 -20.10 19.05 -29.53
N ASP A 25 -18.94 19.57 -29.14
CA ASP A 25 -17.79 19.69 -30.03
C ASP A 25 -17.29 18.30 -30.45
N PRO A 26 -17.33 17.96 -31.76
CA PRO A 26 -16.84 16.67 -32.25
C PRO A 26 -15.38 16.39 -31.89
N ALA A 27 -14.55 17.41 -31.70
CA ALA A 27 -13.13 17.26 -31.34
C ALA A 27 -12.92 16.62 -29.95
N ILE A 28 -13.91 16.78 -29.06
CA ILE A 28 -13.84 16.17 -27.72
C ILE A 28 -14.05 14.65 -27.77
N LEU A 29 -14.82 14.16 -28.74
CA LEU A 29 -15.22 12.76 -28.88
C LEU A 29 -14.36 12.00 -29.89
N LYS A 30 -13.82 12.70 -30.88
CA LYS A 30 -13.04 12.09 -31.95
C LYS A 30 -11.80 11.38 -31.41
N ASP A 31 -11.60 10.15 -31.86
CA ASP A 31 -10.47 9.29 -31.51
C ASP A 31 -10.33 9.04 -29.98
N LYS A 32 -11.44 9.09 -29.25
CA LYS A 32 -11.50 8.83 -27.80
C LYS A 32 -12.36 7.60 -27.51
N ILE A 33 -12.01 6.94 -26.38
CA ILE A 33 -12.89 5.94 -25.77
C ILE A 33 -13.96 6.71 -25.01
N VAL A 34 -15.21 6.53 -25.40
CA VAL A 34 -16.37 7.21 -24.77
C VAL A 34 -17.14 6.19 -23.95
N LEU A 35 -17.40 6.55 -22.69
CA LEU A 35 -18.24 5.77 -21.80
C LEU A 35 -19.57 6.47 -21.60
N LEU A 36 -20.67 5.74 -21.75
CA LEU A 36 -22.01 6.24 -21.46
C LEU A 36 -22.46 5.71 -20.11
N GLY A 37 -22.88 6.59 -19.23
CA GLY A 37 -23.36 6.22 -17.89
C GLY A 37 -24.22 7.31 -17.26
N THR A 38 -24.86 6.94 -16.16
CA THR A 38 -25.71 7.83 -15.37
C THR A 38 -24.91 8.47 -14.24
N THR A 39 -25.06 9.79 -14.07
CA THR A 39 -24.35 10.55 -13.03
C THR A 39 -25.27 11.27 -12.07
N ALA A 40 -26.59 11.26 -12.35
CA ALA A 40 -27.58 11.97 -11.54
C ALA A 40 -27.86 11.24 -10.22
N ALA A 41 -28.01 12.00 -9.15
CA ALA A 41 -28.49 11.49 -7.87
C ALA A 41 -29.89 10.85 -8.05
N GLY A 42 -30.07 9.66 -7.52
CA GLY A 42 -31.32 8.89 -7.66
C GLY A 42 -31.32 7.81 -8.75
N LEU A 43 -30.35 7.79 -9.67
CA LEU A 43 -30.18 6.73 -10.65
C LEU A 43 -29.34 5.55 -10.16
N MET A 44 -29.02 5.52 -8.87
CA MET A 44 -28.37 4.43 -8.12
C MET A 44 -26.97 3.97 -8.60
N ASP A 45 -26.31 4.70 -9.49
CA ASP A 45 -24.94 4.39 -9.93
C ASP A 45 -23.89 5.27 -9.23
N LEU A 46 -24.13 5.62 -7.98
CA LEU A 46 -23.16 6.31 -7.12
C LEU A 46 -22.53 5.34 -6.15
N ARG A 47 -21.21 5.40 -6.02
CA ARG A 47 -20.42 4.50 -5.19
C ARG A 47 -19.52 5.29 -4.24
N ALA A 48 -19.30 4.73 -3.05
CA ALA A 48 -18.25 5.21 -2.16
C ALA A 48 -16.90 4.65 -2.63
N THR A 49 -15.91 5.52 -2.73
CA THR A 49 -14.55 5.18 -3.15
C THR A 49 -13.54 5.72 -2.14
N PRO A 50 -12.28 5.27 -2.14
CA PRO A 50 -11.24 5.80 -1.25
C PRO A 50 -10.94 7.29 -1.46
N VAL A 51 -11.26 7.85 -2.63
CA VAL A 51 -11.01 9.26 -2.96
C VAL A 51 -12.19 10.17 -2.68
N GLN A 52 -13.43 9.62 -2.68
CA GLN A 52 -14.64 10.41 -2.46
C GLN A 52 -15.84 9.53 -2.09
N ASN A 53 -16.69 10.00 -1.17
CA ASN A 53 -17.86 9.24 -0.70
C ASN A 53 -18.97 9.09 -1.76
N ILE A 54 -19.03 9.99 -2.72
CA ILE A 54 -20.00 9.97 -3.83
C ILE A 54 -19.22 10.05 -5.12
N TYR A 55 -19.22 8.97 -5.90
CA TYR A 55 -18.46 8.84 -7.13
C TYR A 55 -19.30 8.14 -8.18
N ALA A 56 -19.34 8.65 -9.41
CA ALA A 56 -20.11 8.04 -10.48
C ALA A 56 -19.50 6.71 -10.91
N GLY A 57 -20.31 5.66 -10.99
CA GLY A 57 -19.84 4.32 -11.35
C GLY A 57 -19.18 4.28 -12.73
N VAL A 58 -19.71 5.03 -13.70
CA VAL A 58 -19.11 5.17 -15.04
C VAL A 58 -17.69 5.71 -14.98
N GLU A 59 -17.37 6.63 -14.06
CA GLU A 59 -16.03 7.19 -13.91
C GLU A 59 -15.07 6.20 -13.22
N ILE A 60 -15.59 5.27 -12.40
CA ILE A 60 -14.80 4.15 -11.87
C ILE A 60 -14.30 3.28 -13.03
N HIS A 61 -15.17 2.97 -14.00
CA HIS A 61 -14.79 2.23 -15.21
C HIS A 61 -13.78 3.01 -16.05
N ALA A 62 -13.93 4.33 -16.15
CA ALA A 62 -12.97 5.19 -16.84
C ALA A 62 -11.58 5.13 -16.17
N ASN A 63 -11.50 5.19 -14.84
CA ASN A 63 -10.25 5.03 -14.10
C ASN A 63 -9.63 3.65 -14.34
N MET A 64 -10.43 2.57 -14.37
CA MET A 64 -9.94 1.22 -14.65
C MET A 64 -9.34 1.12 -16.05
N ILE A 65 -10.06 1.59 -17.07
CA ILE A 65 -9.60 1.57 -18.47
C ILE A 65 -8.32 2.40 -18.61
N ALA A 66 -8.29 3.60 -18.04
CA ALA A 66 -7.11 4.44 -18.04
C ALA A 66 -5.91 3.74 -17.38
N GLY A 67 -6.13 3.07 -16.25
CA GLY A 67 -5.10 2.30 -15.58
C GLY A 67 -4.55 1.15 -16.42
N ILE A 68 -5.41 0.46 -17.20
CA ILE A 68 -4.99 -0.59 -18.13
C ILE A 68 -4.12 0.00 -19.24
N LEU A 69 -4.58 1.10 -19.86
CA LEU A 69 -3.85 1.76 -20.95
C LEU A 69 -2.49 2.32 -20.50
N ASP A 70 -2.43 2.86 -19.27
CA ASP A 70 -1.20 3.40 -18.70
C ASP A 70 -0.30 2.32 -18.08
N SER A 71 -0.70 1.03 -18.12
CA SER A 71 -0.02 -0.08 -17.44
C SER A 71 0.24 0.18 -15.95
N ASN A 72 -0.67 0.88 -15.30
CA ASN A 72 -0.56 1.32 -13.89
C ASN A 72 -1.57 0.64 -12.96
N ILE A 73 -1.94 -0.60 -13.25
CA ILE A 73 -2.81 -1.37 -12.36
C ILE A 73 -1.94 -2.06 -11.32
N LYS A 74 -2.26 -1.79 -10.04
CA LYS A 74 -1.62 -2.48 -8.92
C LYS A 74 -2.24 -3.86 -8.75
N GLU A 75 -1.41 -4.89 -8.74
CA GLU A 75 -1.84 -6.28 -8.65
C GLU A 75 -1.47 -6.88 -7.29
N HIS A 76 -2.28 -7.83 -6.86
CA HIS A 76 -2.03 -8.68 -5.71
C HIS A 76 -2.18 -10.14 -6.13
N PRO A 77 -1.21 -10.71 -6.87
CA PRO A 77 -1.25 -12.09 -7.29
C PRO A 77 -1.18 -13.07 -6.11
N ALA A 78 -1.67 -14.28 -6.30
CA ALA A 78 -1.71 -15.30 -5.22
C ALA A 78 -0.31 -15.65 -4.67
N TYR A 79 0.75 -15.54 -5.49
CA TYR A 79 2.12 -15.83 -5.06
C TYR A 79 2.69 -14.77 -4.08
N THR A 80 2.07 -13.59 -3.95
CA THR A 80 2.52 -12.56 -2.99
C THR A 80 2.43 -13.05 -1.56
N LEU A 81 1.49 -13.95 -1.25
CA LEU A 81 1.40 -14.59 0.06
C LEU A 81 2.64 -15.43 0.38
N GLY A 82 3.13 -16.19 -0.61
CA GLY A 82 4.39 -16.95 -0.47
C GLY A 82 5.61 -16.05 -0.33
N ALA A 83 5.66 -14.95 -1.09
CA ALA A 83 6.73 -13.96 -1.01
C ALA A 83 6.73 -13.26 0.35
N GLU A 84 5.57 -12.89 0.91
CA GLU A 84 5.44 -12.34 2.25
C GLU A 84 5.98 -13.32 3.30
N PHE A 85 5.57 -14.58 3.24
CA PHE A 85 6.06 -15.60 4.18
C PHE A 85 7.58 -15.77 4.13
N LEU A 86 8.18 -15.80 2.94
CA LEU A 86 9.62 -15.86 2.78
C LEU A 86 10.33 -14.62 3.33
N LEU A 87 9.79 -13.44 3.09
CA LEU A 87 10.35 -12.19 3.63
C LEU A 87 10.29 -12.17 5.16
N LEU A 88 9.15 -12.58 5.75
CA LEU A 88 8.99 -12.71 7.19
C LEU A 88 10.02 -13.69 7.77
N LEU A 89 10.17 -14.85 7.14
CA LEU A 89 11.12 -15.88 7.58
C LEU A 89 12.56 -15.36 7.54
N ILE A 90 12.99 -14.81 6.40
CA ILE A 90 14.38 -14.37 6.22
C ILE A 90 14.70 -13.20 7.14
N ILE A 91 13.90 -12.14 7.12
CA ILE A 91 14.14 -10.95 7.94
C ILE A 91 14.02 -11.30 9.42
N GLY A 92 13.02 -12.12 9.80
CA GLY A 92 12.81 -12.57 11.16
C GLY A 92 14.00 -13.36 11.70
N LEU A 93 14.52 -14.34 10.95
CA LEU A 93 15.69 -15.11 11.34
C LEU A 93 16.95 -14.24 11.46
N VAL A 94 17.19 -13.38 10.47
CA VAL A 94 18.35 -12.46 10.50
C VAL A 94 18.32 -11.60 11.76
N LEU A 95 17.19 -10.96 12.05
CA LEU A 95 17.05 -10.11 13.23
C LEU A 95 17.12 -10.93 14.53
N ALA A 96 16.49 -12.10 14.61
CA ALA A 96 16.49 -12.94 15.78
C ALA A 96 17.89 -13.40 16.19
N PHE A 97 18.78 -13.66 15.22
CA PHE A 97 20.16 -14.03 15.49
C PHE A 97 21.10 -12.84 15.67
N MET A 98 20.85 -11.75 14.97
CA MET A 98 21.72 -10.57 14.96
C MET A 98 21.53 -9.69 16.21
N LEU A 99 20.28 -9.41 16.60
CA LEU A 99 20.00 -8.44 17.67
C LEU A 99 20.59 -8.87 19.05
N PRO A 100 20.55 -10.15 19.46
CA PRO A 100 21.11 -10.55 20.75
C PRO A 100 22.64 -10.38 20.89
N VAL A 101 23.36 -10.34 19.76
CA VAL A 101 24.81 -10.17 19.72
C VAL A 101 25.23 -8.70 19.77
N LEU A 102 24.31 -7.78 19.44
CA LEU A 102 24.58 -6.36 19.41
C LEU A 102 24.36 -5.71 20.77
N SER A 103 25.12 -4.63 21.04
CA SER A 103 24.82 -3.78 22.18
C SER A 103 23.44 -3.09 21.99
N PRO A 104 22.77 -2.68 23.07
CA PRO A 104 21.41 -2.09 22.98
C PRO A 104 21.29 -0.94 21.99
N LEU A 105 22.32 -0.07 21.91
CA LEU A 105 22.36 1.04 20.97
C LEU A 105 22.41 0.54 19.53
N TRP A 106 23.31 -0.39 19.22
CA TRP A 106 23.44 -0.94 17.88
C TRP A 106 22.25 -1.81 17.48
N ALA A 107 21.63 -2.53 18.44
CA ALA A 107 20.39 -3.26 18.20
C ALA A 107 19.24 -2.32 17.81
N THR A 108 19.13 -1.16 18.47
CA THR A 108 18.15 -0.12 18.12
C THR A 108 18.41 0.43 16.73
N VAL A 109 19.65 0.81 16.42
CA VAL A 109 20.03 1.33 15.08
C VAL A 109 19.73 0.29 14.01
N ALA A 110 20.12 -0.98 14.22
CA ALA A 110 19.87 -2.06 13.26
C ALA A 110 18.37 -2.27 13.01
N THR A 111 17.55 -2.20 14.05
CA THR A 111 16.09 -2.30 13.92
C THR A 111 15.49 -1.17 13.09
N PHE A 112 15.93 0.07 13.33
CA PHE A 112 15.48 1.22 12.52
C PHE A 112 15.92 1.11 11.06
N VAL A 113 17.16 0.67 10.82
CA VAL A 113 17.66 0.45 9.45
C VAL A 113 16.89 -0.65 8.75
N ALA A 114 16.58 -1.75 9.45
CA ALA A 114 15.78 -2.83 8.91
C ALA A 114 14.35 -2.37 8.57
N ALA A 115 13.70 -1.63 9.47
CA ALA A 115 12.36 -1.09 9.25
C ALA A 115 12.34 -0.11 8.05
N LEU A 116 13.30 0.80 8.00
CA LEU A 116 13.43 1.73 6.87
C LEU A 116 13.71 0.98 5.55
N GLY A 117 14.58 -0.02 5.57
CA GLY A 117 14.89 -0.85 4.41
C GLY A 117 13.64 -1.57 3.88
N VAL A 118 12.83 -2.15 4.76
CA VAL A 118 11.56 -2.80 4.39
C VAL A 118 10.57 -1.80 3.80
N ILE A 119 10.46 -0.60 4.36
CA ILE A 119 9.60 0.47 3.83
C ILE A 119 10.04 0.88 2.43
N LEU A 120 11.33 1.17 2.23
CA LEU A 120 11.88 1.58 0.94
C LEU A 120 11.75 0.47 -0.11
N PHE A 121 11.98 -0.78 0.27
CA PHE A 121 11.80 -1.95 -0.58
C PHE A 121 10.33 -2.09 -1.03
N ASN A 122 9.38 -1.98 -0.08
CA ASN A 122 7.95 -2.04 -0.37
C ASN A 122 7.51 -0.92 -1.32
N LEU A 123 7.98 0.32 -1.07
CA LEU A 123 7.71 1.46 -1.95
C LEU A 123 8.28 1.24 -3.35
N SER A 124 9.47 0.67 -3.46
CA SER A 124 10.08 0.37 -4.76
C SER A 124 9.27 -0.67 -5.54
N ILE A 125 8.83 -1.75 -4.88
CA ILE A 125 7.98 -2.77 -5.51
C ILE A 125 6.62 -2.18 -5.92
N TRP A 126 6.02 -1.36 -5.06
CA TRP A 126 4.79 -0.65 -5.39
C TRP A 126 4.94 0.24 -6.63
N GLN A 127 6.07 0.95 -6.74
CA GLN A 127 6.28 1.96 -7.77
C GLN A 127 6.73 1.35 -9.10
N TYR A 128 7.63 0.34 -9.07
CA TYR A 128 8.26 -0.20 -10.28
C TYR A 128 7.65 -1.54 -10.73
N ALA A 129 7.22 -2.38 -9.81
CA ALA A 129 6.67 -3.69 -10.13
C ALA A 129 5.13 -3.74 -10.14
N ASN A 130 4.45 -2.65 -9.75
CA ASN A 130 2.99 -2.60 -9.62
C ASN A 130 2.40 -3.68 -8.70
N LEU A 131 3.21 -4.21 -7.77
CA LEU A 131 2.80 -5.25 -6.83
C LEU A 131 2.47 -4.65 -5.46
N VAL A 132 1.45 -5.21 -4.81
CA VAL A 132 1.06 -4.86 -3.46
C VAL A 132 1.57 -5.94 -2.51
N LEU A 133 2.53 -5.59 -1.64
CA LEU A 133 2.98 -6.45 -0.57
C LEU A 133 2.51 -5.90 0.78
N PRO A 134 2.06 -6.75 1.71
CA PRO A 134 1.68 -6.32 3.05
C PRO A 134 2.91 -5.79 3.81
N LEU A 135 2.90 -4.49 4.13
CA LEU A 135 3.98 -3.85 4.90
C LEU A 135 3.79 -4.03 6.40
N ALA A 136 2.53 -4.06 6.86
CA ALA A 136 2.21 -4.06 8.27
C ALA A 136 2.74 -5.29 9.02
N SER A 137 2.62 -6.48 8.45
CA SER A 137 3.11 -7.74 9.04
C SER A 137 4.61 -7.71 9.29
N LEU A 138 5.40 -7.21 8.32
CA LEU A 138 6.84 -7.07 8.45
C LEU A 138 7.24 -6.08 9.55
N LEU A 139 6.61 -4.92 9.62
CA LEU A 139 6.90 -3.92 10.64
C LEU A 139 6.52 -4.38 12.04
N VAL A 140 5.37 -5.04 12.18
CA VAL A 140 4.94 -5.63 13.46
C VAL A 140 5.92 -6.69 13.93
N MET A 141 6.36 -7.58 13.03
CA MET A 141 7.36 -8.60 13.35
C MET A 141 8.70 -7.99 13.80
N ILE A 142 9.23 -7.00 13.06
CA ILE A 142 10.47 -6.31 13.42
C ILE A 142 10.35 -5.68 14.81
N GLY A 143 9.25 -4.98 15.09
CA GLY A 143 8.97 -4.39 16.38
C GLY A 143 8.86 -5.42 17.51
N ALA A 144 8.18 -6.54 17.26
CA ALA A 144 8.03 -7.62 18.24
C ALA A 144 9.39 -8.27 18.59
N ILE A 145 10.22 -8.58 17.59
CA ILE A 145 11.56 -9.15 17.81
C ILE A 145 12.43 -8.17 18.62
N TYR A 146 12.41 -6.90 18.27
CA TYR A 146 13.14 -5.87 19.02
C TYR A 146 12.65 -5.77 20.47
N PHE A 147 11.33 -5.73 20.69
CA PHE A 147 10.76 -5.66 22.03
C PHE A 147 11.15 -6.86 22.89
N VAL A 148 11.06 -8.08 22.35
CA VAL A 148 11.47 -9.31 23.05
C VAL A 148 12.96 -9.26 23.38
N ASN A 149 13.82 -8.86 22.43
CA ASN A 149 15.25 -8.77 22.63
C ASN A 149 15.60 -7.77 23.74
N MET A 150 15.03 -6.57 23.71
CA MET A 150 15.27 -5.56 24.75
C MET A 150 14.77 -5.99 26.11
N SER A 151 13.57 -6.60 26.17
CA SER A 151 13.01 -7.13 27.42
C SER A 151 13.90 -8.21 28.03
N TYR A 152 14.35 -9.16 27.21
CA TYR A 152 15.26 -10.22 27.67
C TYR A 152 16.59 -9.66 28.18
N GLY A 153 17.21 -8.74 27.44
CA GLY A 153 18.45 -8.07 27.87
C GLY A 153 18.30 -7.37 29.23
N PHE A 154 17.20 -6.63 29.41
CA PHE A 154 16.90 -5.96 30.67
C PHE A 154 16.74 -6.94 31.86
N PHE A 155 16.02 -8.04 31.64
CA PHE A 155 15.82 -9.05 32.69
C PHE A 155 17.13 -9.78 33.07
N VAL A 156 17.99 -10.12 32.12
CA VAL A 156 19.27 -10.77 32.38
C VAL A 156 20.20 -9.83 33.13
N GLU A 157 20.31 -8.57 32.72
CA GLU A 157 21.15 -7.58 33.39
C GLU A 157 20.68 -7.30 34.82
N SER A 158 19.39 -7.18 35.03
CA SER A 158 18.80 -6.91 36.36
C SER A 158 19.02 -8.06 37.33
N ARG A 159 18.99 -9.32 36.87
CA ARG A 159 19.30 -10.50 37.67
C ARG A 159 20.79 -10.56 38.04
N GLY A 160 21.68 -10.27 37.10
CA GLY A 160 23.12 -10.22 37.33
C GLY A 160 23.50 -9.17 38.38
N LYS A 161 22.92 -7.97 38.33
CA LYS A 161 23.15 -6.92 39.33
C LYS A 161 22.65 -7.30 40.73
N ARG A 162 21.53 -8.00 40.83
CA ARG A 162 21.02 -8.48 42.16
C ARG A 162 21.89 -9.55 42.77
N GLN A 163 22.48 -10.44 41.98
CA GLN A 163 23.39 -11.46 42.48
C GLN A 163 24.69 -10.85 43.00
N LEU A 164 25.22 -9.81 42.35
CA LEU A 164 26.42 -9.10 42.79
C LEU A 164 26.20 -8.22 44.03
N ALA A 165 24.97 -7.69 44.22
CA ALA A 165 24.61 -6.84 45.36
C ALA A 165 24.25 -7.65 46.64
N GLY A 166 24.10 -8.98 46.52
CA GLY A 166 23.83 -9.88 47.64
C GLY A 166 25.08 -10.62 48.17
N LEU A 167 26.25 -10.32 47.61
CA LEU A 167 27.58 -10.72 48.12
C LEU A 167 28.22 -9.56 48.87
#